data_8c862e949dcfe6f467a2401cf33ace90
#
_entry.id   8c862e949dcfe6f467a2401cf33ace90
#
_cell.length_a   1.000
_cell.length_b   1.000
_cell.length_c   1.000
_cell.angle_alpha   90.00
_cell.angle_beta   90.00
_cell.angle_gamma   90.00
#
_symmetry.space_group_name_H-M   'P 1'
#
loop_
_entity.id
_entity.type
_entity.pdbx_description
1 polymer ?
#
loop_
_entity_poly.entity_id
_entity_poly.type
_entity_poly.pdbx_seq_one_letter_code
_entity_poly.pdbx_strand_id
1 'polypeptide(L)'
;MPQFAANLTLLYPELDFLDRFAAAAHDGFTAVEYLFPYAYAPRELRSRLQAHGLQQVLFNAPPGDWAGGERGLACLPGREAEFRASIGQALDYAAQLDCPRIHVMAGLLPAGDEREALYPTYRDNLRWAAREAEQQGIELLIEPINTRDIPRFFLNRQDHAHDIIQDVGAPNLKVLMDLYHCQVVEGDVAMKLRHYLPTGRVGHIQIAGVPERHEPDVGELYYPYLFSVLDALGYAGWVGCEYRPSRGLQAGGTSAGLGWRPSSR
;
A
#
# COMPACT_ATOMS: atom_id res chain seq x y z
N MET A 1 -7.99 6.18 -18.18
CA MET A 1 -7.87 4.80 -17.61
C MET A 1 -6.83 4.83 -16.51
N PRO A 2 -7.02 4.10 -15.40
CA PRO A 2 -6.05 4.06 -14.31
C PRO A 2 -4.67 3.58 -14.78
N GLN A 3 -3.62 4.09 -14.14
CA GLN A 3 -2.25 3.63 -14.31
C GLN A 3 -1.96 2.54 -13.27
N PHE A 4 -1.38 1.41 -13.68
CA PHE A 4 -1.17 0.28 -12.79
C PHE A 4 0.29 0.13 -12.38
N ALA A 5 0.53 -0.12 -11.08
CA ALA A 5 1.83 -0.49 -10.53
C ALA A 5 1.83 -1.97 -10.13
N ALA A 6 2.89 -2.70 -10.49
CA ALA A 6 3.02 -4.10 -10.06
C ALA A 6 3.52 -4.16 -8.61
N ASN A 7 2.80 -4.87 -7.73
CA ASN A 7 3.29 -5.16 -6.38
C ASN A 7 4.24 -6.36 -6.42
N LEU A 8 5.54 -6.09 -6.40
CA LEU A 8 6.57 -7.14 -6.57
C LEU A 8 6.74 -8.05 -5.34
N THR A 9 6.09 -7.74 -4.21
CA THR A 9 6.04 -8.68 -3.10
C THR A 9 5.12 -9.86 -3.41
N LEU A 10 4.02 -9.61 -4.12
CA LEU A 10 2.98 -10.61 -4.39
C LEU A 10 2.99 -11.13 -5.83
N LEU A 11 3.23 -10.26 -6.81
CA LEU A 11 3.33 -10.66 -8.23
C LEU A 11 4.67 -11.31 -8.53
N TYR A 12 4.67 -12.22 -9.50
CA TYR A 12 5.84 -12.98 -9.94
C TYR A 12 6.49 -13.84 -8.83
N PRO A 13 5.70 -14.52 -7.96
CA PRO A 13 6.27 -15.35 -6.89
C PRO A 13 7.10 -16.53 -7.44
N GLU A 14 6.95 -16.88 -8.72
CA GLU A 14 7.72 -17.87 -9.44
C GLU A 14 9.17 -17.45 -9.74
N LEU A 15 9.53 -16.16 -9.48
CA LEU A 15 10.86 -15.58 -9.72
C LEU A 15 11.49 -15.09 -8.42
N ASP A 16 12.82 -15.04 -8.40
CA ASP A 16 13.55 -14.35 -7.35
C ASP A 16 13.22 -12.84 -7.37
N PHE A 17 13.20 -12.20 -6.21
CA PHE A 17 12.68 -10.83 -6.07
C PHE A 17 13.32 -9.83 -7.04
N LEU A 18 14.65 -9.87 -7.22
CA LEU A 18 15.35 -8.95 -8.12
C LEU A 18 15.06 -9.17 -9.61
N ASP A 19 14.57 -10.35 -9.99
CA ASP A 19 14.20 -10.64 -11.38
C ASP A 19 12.76 -10.23 -11.70
N ARG A 20 11.94 -9.99 -10.68
CA ARG A 20 10.56 -9.51 -10.82
C ARG A 20 10.47 -8.12 -11.48
N PHE A 21 11.51 -7.29 -11.35
CA PHE A 21 11.57 -5.99 -12.02
C PHE A 21 11.57 -6.16 -13.55
N ALA A 22 12.40 -7.07 -14.07
CA ALA A 22 12.45 -7.36 -15.50
C ALA A 22 11.10 -7.92 -16.01
N ALA A 23 10.50 -8.85 -15.26
CA ALA A 23 9.22 -9.45 -15.60
C ALA A 23 8.09 -8.41 -15.62
N ALA A 24 8.00 -7.52 -14.63
CA ALA A 24 7.01 -6.46 -14.60
C ALA A 24 7.14 -5.51 -15.79
N ALA A 25 8.37 -5.11 -16.14
CA ALA A 25 8.62 -4.26 -17.31
C ALA A 25 8.28 -4.99 -18.62
N HIS A 26 8.60 -6.28 -18.74
CA HIS A 26 8.25 -7.11 -19.90
C HIS A 26 6.74 -7.16 -20.10
N ASP A 27 5.97 -7.25 -19.00
CA ASP A 27 4.52 -7.25 -19.02
C ASP A 27 3.90 -5.85 -19.16
N GLY A 28 4.70 -4.82 -19.43
CA GLY A 28 4.25 -3.47 -19.72
C GLY A 28 3.86 -2.65 -18.50
N PHE A 29 4.30 -3.02 -17.30
CA PHE A 29 4.25 -2.10 -16.17
C PHE A 29 5.35 -1.04 -16.30
N THR A 30 5.03 0.20 -15.93
CA THR A 30 5.98 1.31 -15.86
C THR A 30 6.25 1.76 -14.43
N ALA A 31 5.51 1.18 -13.47
CA ALA A 31 5.67 1.44 -12.06
C ALA A 31 5.57 0.14 -11.24
N VAL A 32 6.26 0.15 -10.11
CA VAL A 32 6.27 -0.97 -9.15
C VAL A 32 6.12 -0.46 -7.73
N GLU A 33 5.62 -1.34 -6.88
CA GLU A 33 5.58 -1.20 -5.44
C GLU A 33 5.98 -2.53 -4.77
N TYR A 34 6.37 -2.49 -3.53
CA TYR A 34 6.64 -3.70 -2.73
C TYR A 34 6.63 -3.36 -1.24
N LEU A 35 6.49 -4.37 -0.38
CA LEU A 35 6.36 -4.12 1.04
C LEU A 35 7.68 -3.66 1.69
N PHE A 36 8.67 -4.54 1.78
CA PHE A 36 9.87 -4.30 2.59
C PHE A 36 11.15 -4.47 1.77
N PRO A 37 11.80 -3.37 1.35
CA PRO A 37 13.02 -3.43 0.53
C PRO A 37 14.31 -3.76 1.30
N TYR A 38 14.26 -3.81 2.62
CA TYR A 38 15.40 -3.69 3.53
C TYR A 38 16.41 -4.85 3.52
N ALA A 39 16.06 -5.96 2.84
CA ALA A 39 17.00 -7.06 2.56
C ALA A 39 18.02 -6.74 1.45
N TYR A 40 17.79 -5.65 0.68
CA TYR A 40 18.61 -5.25 -0.46
C TYR A 40 19.14 -3.84 -0.27
N ALA A 41 20.37 -3.59 -0.73
CA ALA A 41 20.91 -2.24 -0.71
C ALA A 41 20.11 -1.31 -1.65
N PRO A 42 19.79 -0.06 -1.28
CA PRO A 42 19.02 0.86 -2.13
C PRO A 42 19.62 1.04 -3.53
N ARG A 43 20.96 1.07 -3.64
CA ARG A 43 21.67 1.17 -4.93
C ARG A 43 21.37 0.00 -5.88
N GLU A 44 21.18 -1.20 -5.34
CA GLU A 44 20.85 -2.39 -6.12
C GLU A 44 19.43 -2.30 -6.67
N LEU A 45 18.46 -1.92 -5.82
CA LEU A 45 17.08 -1.70 -6.23
C LEU A 45 16.98 -0.57 -7.27
N ARG A 46 17.68 0.55 -7.03
CA ARG A 46 17.74 1.66 -7.99
C ARG A 46 18.30 1.22 -9.36
N SER A 47 19.34 0.39 -9.35
CA SER A 47 19.89 -0.17 -10.58
C SER A 47 18.87 -1.01 -11.35
N ARG A 48 18.05 -1.83 -10.66
CA ARG A 48 16.97 -2.61 -11.30
C ARG A 48 15.88 -1.70 -11.86
N LEU A 49 15.44 -0.70 -11.10
CA LEU A 49 14.45 0.29 -11.56
C LEU A 49 14.93 0.98 -12.84
N GLN A 50 16.15 1.50 -12.84
CA GLN A 50 16.73 2.22 -13.99
C GLN A 50 16.93 1.30 -15.20
N ALA A 51 17.44 0.08 -15.01
CA ALA A 51 17.68 -0.87 -16.09
C ALA A 51 16.41 -1.24 -16.86
N HIS A 52 15.26 -1.18 -16.20
CA HIS A 52 13.96 -1.56 -16.76
C HIS A 52 12.99 -0.38 -16.97
N GLY A 53 13.43 0.86 -16.74
CA GLY A 53 12.58 2.05 -16.92
C GLY A 53 11.37 2.08 -15.98
N LEU A 54 11.50 1.54 -14.77
CA LEU A 54 10.43 1.46 -13.79
C LEU A 54 10.51 2.58 -12.75
N GLN A 55 9.37 3.11 -12.35
CA GLN A 55 9.23 4.02 -11.22
C GLN A 55 8.85 3.24 -9.95
N GLN A 56 9.56 3.48 -8.84
CA GLN A 56 9.11 3.05 -7.52
C GLN A 56 8.03 4.01 -7.02
N VAL A 57 6.84 3.53 -6.67
CA VAL A 57 5.71 4.40 -6.30
C VAL A 57 5.29 4.30 -4.85
N LEU A 58 5.61 3.19 -4.19
CA LEU A 58 5.26 2.92 -2.79
C LEU A 58 6.15 1.80 -2.23
N PHE A 59 6.48 1.90 -0.96
CA PHE A 59 6.93 0.77 -0.12
C PHE A 59 6.57 1.05 1.35
N ASN A 60 6.72 0.04 2.23
CA ASN A 60 6.35 0.17 3.64
C ASN A 60 7.56 0.51 4.51
N ALA A 61 7.37 1.35 5.52
CA ALA A 61 8.34 1.49 6.60
C ALA A 61 8.56 0.16 7.31
N PRO A 62 9.73 -0.09 7.93
CA PRO A 62 9.96 -1.31 8.69
C PRO A 62 8.86 -1.56 9.72
N PRO A 63 8.25 -2.76 9.73
CA PRO A 63 7.05 -3.04 10.52
C PRO A 63 7.33 -3.53 11.94
N GLY A 64 8.58 -3.54 12.38
CA GLY A 64 9.05 -4.28 13.54
C GLY A 64 9.45 -5.72 13.18
N ASP A 65 9.38 -6.64 14.11
CA ASP A 65 9.66 -8.07 13.88
C ASP A 65 8.51 -8.75 13.13
N TRP A 66 8.54 -8.64 11.80
CA TRP A 66 7.52 -9.25 10.93
C TRP A 66 7.45 -10.77 11.09
N ALA A 67 8.60 -11.44 11.25
CA ALA A 67 8.67 -12.89 11.42
C ALA A 67 8.08 -13.32 12.78
N GLY A 68 8.30 -12.51 13.82
CA GLY A 68 7.68 -12.67 15.14
C GLY A 68 6.21 -12.26 15.22
N GLY A 69 5.62 -11.78 14.12
CA GLY A 69 4.20 -11.46 14.03
C GLY A 69 3.85 -9.99 14.18
N GLU A 70 4.81 -9.08 14.32
CA GLU A 70 4.52 -7.63 14.36
C GLU A 70 4.01 -7.13 13.00
N ARG A 71 3.14 -6.13 13.04
CA ARG A 71 2.48 -5.55 11.85
C ARG A 71 2.47 -4.02 11.89
N GLY A 72 3.58 -3.43 12.33
CA GLY A 72 3.73 -1.99 12.50
C GLY A 72 3.94 -1.61 13.97
N LEU A 73 4.52 -0.44 14.18
CA LEU A 73 4.92 0.07 15.49
C LEU A 73 4.16 1.35 15.88
N ALA A 74 3.42 1.94 14.93
CA ALA A 74 2.95 3.31 15.06
C ALA A 74 1.95 3.51 16.22
N CYS A 75 1.14 2.50 16.56
CA CYS A 75 0.16 2.60 17.64
C CYS A 75 0.68 2.11 19.01
N LEU A 76 1.93 1.62 19.12
CA LEU A 76 2.42 0.92 20.30
C LEU A 76 3.10 1.88 21.30
N PRO A 77 2.50 2.12 22.50
CA PRO A 77 3.14 2.91 23.54
C PRO A 77 4.45 2.26 24.02
N GLY A 78 5.45 3.10 24.28
CA GLY A 78 6.80 2.67 24.73
C GLY A 78 7.71 2.18 23.60
N ARG A 79 7.23 2.13 22.33
CA ARG A 79 8.00 1.76 21.15
C ARG A 79 8.31 2.96 20.23
N GLU A 80 8.12 4.20 20.71
CA GLU A 80 8.28 5.44 19.90
C GLU A 80 9.69 5.59 19.34
N ALA A 81 10.72 5.19 20.09
CA ALA A 81 12.11 5.26 19.61
C ALA A 81 12.36 4.32 18.43
N GLU A 82 11.84 3.09 18.47
CA GLU A 82 11.92 2.12 17.37
C GLU A 82 11.10 2.60 16.16
N PHE A 83 9.91 3.13 16.41
CA PHE A 83 9.09 3.72 15.36
C PHE A 83 9.84 4.85 14.64
N ARG A 84 10.47 5.76 15.37
CA ARG A 84 11.26 6.84 14.77
C ARG A 84 12.45 6.34 13.97
N ALA A 85 13.15 5.32 14.49
CA ALA A 85 14.24 4.69 13.74
C ALA A 85 13.74 4.03 12.43
N SER A 86 12.57 3.37 12.45
CA SER A 86 11.98 2.77 11.26
C SER A 86 11.60 3.82 10.20
N ILE A 87 11.04 4.96 10.62
CA ILE A 87 10.73 6.07 9.71
C ILE A 87 12.01 6.66 9.12
N GLY A 88 13.05 6.91 9.93
CA GLY A 88 14.35 7.39 9.43
C GLY A 88 14.93 6.47 8.37
N GLN A 89 14.94 5.15 8.61
CA GLN A 89 15.39 4.17 7.62
C GLN A 89 14.55 4.20 6.32
N ALA A 90 13.23 4.32 6.46
CA ALA A 90 12.35 4.40 5.30
C ALA A 90 12.59 5.67 4.48
N LEU A 91 12.78 6.82 5.13
CA LEU A 91 13.10 8.09 4.45
C LEU A 91 14.43 8.02 3.69
N ASP A 92 15.47 7.39 4.28
CA ASP A 92 16.76 7.17 3.61
C ASP A 92 16.62 6.31 2.35
N TYR A 93 15.77 5.27 2.39
CA TYR A 93 15.47 4.44 1.21
C TYR A 93 14.67 5.22 0.17
N ALA A 94 13.65 5.95 0.58
CA ALA A 94 12.81 6.72 -0.32
C ALA A 94 13.61 7.75 -1.12
N ALA A 95 14.53 8.48 -0.45
CA ALA A 95 15.41 9.43 -1.10
C ALA A 95 16.33 8.78 -2.15
N GLN A 96 16.87 7.58 -1.84
CA GLN A 96 17.75 6.86 -2.78
C GLN A 96 17.00 6.21 -3.94
N LEU A 97 15.72 5.85 -3.75
CA LEU A 97 14.89 5.19 -4.77
C LEU A 97 14.03 6.19 -5.59
N ASP A 98 14.08 7.48 -5.26
CA ASP A 98 13.19 8.52 -5.79
C ASP A 98 11.71 8.13 -5.58
N CYS A 99 11.40 7.48 -4.44
CA CYS A 99 10.06 6.99 -4.13
C CYS A 99 9.25 8.07 -3.39
N PRO A 100 8.10 8.51 -3.92
CA PRO A 100 7.36 9.63 -3.35
C PRO A 100 6.50 9.25 -2.13
N ARG A 101 6.31 7.96 -1.85
CA ARG A 101 5.36 7.49 -0.82
C ARG A 101 5.92 6.39 0.05
N ILE A 102 5.58 6.44 1.33
CA ILE A 102 5.89 5.40 2.32
C ILE A 102 4.61 5.03 3.05
N HIS A 103 4.25 3.74 3.07
CA HIS A 103 3.18 3.24 3.92
C HIS A 103 3.68 3.00 5.34
N VAL A 104 2.96 3.52 6.32
CA VAL A 104 3.22 3.37 7.76
C VAL A 104 2.17 2.45 8.36
N MET A 105 2.55 1.20 8.59
CA MET A 105 1.67 0.21 9.20
C MET A 105 1.33 0.59 10.65
N ALA A 106 0.04 0.53 10.98
CA ALA A 106 -0.46 0.99 12.28
C ALA A 106 0.05 0.17 13.46
N GLY A 107 0.07 -1.14 13.35
CA GLY A 107 0.36 -2.07 14.43
C GLY A 107 -0.85 -2.90 14.84
N LEU A 108 -0.64 -3.79 15.79
CA LEU A 108 -1.68 -4.66 16.37
C LEU A 108 -2.13 -4.12 17.72
N LEU A 109 -3.41 -4.25 18.03
CA LEU A 109 -3.92 -4.04 19.39
C LEU A 109 -3.38 -5.12 20.31
N PRO A 110 -2.66 -4.80 21.40
CA PRO A 110 -2.25 -5.77 22.41
C PRO A 110 -3.46 -6.46 23.05
N ALA A 111 -3.27 -7.65 23.63
CA ALA A 111 -4.39 -8.41 24.20
C ALA A 111 -4.98 -7.68 25.41
N GLY A 112 -6.28 -7.41 25.37
CA GLY A 112 -7.01 -6.71 26.44
C GLY A 112 -7.02 -5.18 26.30
N ASP A 113 -6.28 -4.62 25.34
CA ASP A 113 -6.26 -3.17 25.14
C ASP A 113 -7.39 -2.72 24.19
N GLU A 114 -7.88 -1.52 24.46
CA GLU A 114 -8.86 -0.85 23.62
C GLU A 114 -8.15 0.15 22.69
N ARG A 115 -8.73 0.37 21.50
CA ARG A 115 -8.18 1.29 20.48
C ARG A 115 -7.96 2.70 21.02
N GLU A 116 -8.89 3.18 21.81
CA GLU A 116 -8.89 4.52 22.40
C GLU A 116 -7.67 4.76 23.28
N ALA A 117 -7.16 3.74 23.95
CA ALA A 117 -5.97 3.84 24.79
C ALA A 117 -4.69 4.03 23.96
N LEU A 118 -4.62 3.45 22.75
CA LEU A 118 -3.46 3.52 21.87
C LEU A 118 -3.52 4.72 20.92
N TYR A 119 -4.70 5.30 20.74
CA TYR A 119 -4.93 6.38 19.76
C TYR A 119 -4.01 7.60 19.95
N PRO A 120 -3.77 8.12 21.17
CA PRO A 120 -2.85 9.24 21.37
C PRO A 120 -1.44 8.96 20.86
N THR A 121 -0.89 7.76 21.15
CA THR A 121 0.41 7.34 20.66
C THR A 121 0.44 7.27 19.13
N TYR A 122 -0.57 6.67 18.53
CA TYR A 122 -0.67 6.55 17.07
C TYR A 122 -0.69 7.93 16.40
N ARG A 123 -1.57 8.81 16.87
CA ARG A 123 -1.68 10.19 16.37
C ARG A 123 -0.37 10.96 16.48
N ASP A 124 0.26 10.92 17.65
CA ASP A 124 1.47 11.71 17.92
C ASP A 124 2.68 11.18 17.14
N ASN A 125 2.79 9.86 16.97
CA ASN A 125 3.76 9.22 16.10
C ASN A 125 3.56 9.62 14.64
N LEU A 126 2.34 9.59 14.12
CA LEU A 126 2.04 10.01 12.75
C LEU A 126 2.32 11.49 12.54
N ARG A 127 1.99 12.34 13.51
CA ARG A 127 2.28 13.78 13.44
C ARG A 127 3.77 14.06 13.37
N TRP A 128 4.56 13.34 14.16
CA TRP A 128 6.01 13.42 14.10
C TRP A 128 6.55 12.92 12.77
N ALA A 129 6.16 11.74 12.34
CA ALA A 129 6.62 11.13 11.09
C ALA A 129 6.28 11.98 9.85
N ALA A 130 5.07 12.57 9.83
CA ALA A 130 4.65 13.44 8.73
C ALA A 130 5.54 14.69 8.59
N ARG A 131 5.98 15.29 9.72
CA ARG A 131 6.91 16.44 9.68
C ARG A 131 8.28 16.05 9.14
N GLU A 132 8.81 14.88 9.53
CA GLU A 132 10.10 14.39 9.01
C GLU A 132 10.02 14.11 7.50
N ALA A 133 8.93 13.48 7.05
CA ALA A 133 8.69 13.18 5.64
C ALA A 133 8.46 14.43 4.78
N GLU A 134 7.80 15.46 5.32
CA GLU A 134 7.53 16.73 4.63
C GLU A 134 8.83 17.43 4.22
N GLN A 135 9.88 17.36 5.04
CA GLN A 135 11.18 17.96 4.76
C GLN A 135 11.84 17.37 3.50
N GLN A 136 11.44 16.18 3.10
CA GLN A 136 11.95 15.47 1.91
C GLN A 136 10.91 15.40 0.77
N GLY A 137 9.75 16.06 0.93
CA GLY A 137 8.67 16.03 -0.06
C GLY A 137 7.98 14.68 -0.20
N ILE A 138 8.04 13.83 0.86
CA ILE A 138 7.48 12.47 0.86
C ILE A 138 6.09 12.48 1.47
N GLU A 139 5.14 11.80 0.82
CA GLU A 139 3.82 11.49 1.38
C GLU A 139 3.89 10.23 2.24
N LEU A 140 3.32 10.29 3.44
CA LEU A 140 3.07 9.11 4.26
C LEU A 140 1.65 8.61 4.04
N LEU A 141 1.51 7.29 3.98
CA LEU A 141 0.21 6.65 3.82
C LEU A 141 -0.12 5.80 5.05
N ILE A 142 -1.39 5.84 5.47
CA ILE A 142 -1.96 4.90 6.44
C ILE A 142 -3.04 4.09 5.75
N GLU A 143 -3.15 2.80 6.10
CA GLU A 143 -4.01 1.85 5.42
C GLU A 143 -4.97 1.18 6.40
N PRO A 144 -6.29 1.23 6.13
CA PRO A 144 -7.25 0.35 6.77
C PRO A 144 -7.12 -1.09 6.25
N ILE A 145 -6.61 -1.99 7.09
CA ILE A 145 -6.42 -3.41 6.75
C ILE A 145 -7.49 -4.27 7.44
N ASN A 146 -8.08 -5.21 6.71
CA ASN A 146 -9.11 -6.10 7.24
C ASN A 146 -8.59 -7.04 8.32
N THR A 147 -9.43 -7.32 9.32
CA THR A 147 -9.07 -8.17 10.47
C THR A 147 -9.23 -9.66 10.21
N ARG A 148 -9.68 -10.07 9.02
CA ARG A 148 -9.64 -11.46 8.55
C ARG A 148 -8.20 -11.85 8.18
N ASP A 149 -7.49 -10.98 7.45
CA ASP A 149 -6.11 -11.22 7.02
C ASP A 149 -5.10 -10.89 8.12
N ILE A 150 -5.33 -9.77 8.85
CA ILE A 150 -4.50 -9.37 9.98
C ILE A 150 -5.39 -9.17 11.22
N PRO A 151 -5.60 -10.23 12.02
CA PRO A 151 -6.40 -10.12 13.24
C PRO A 151 -5.85 -9.03 14.17
N ARG A 152 -6.76 -8.24 14.75
CA ARG A 152 -6.46 -7.17 15.70
C ARG A 152 -5.66 -6.01 15.12
N PHE A 153 -5.58 -5.85 13.79
CA PHE A 153 -4.96 -4.67 13.20
C PHE A 153 -5.64 -3.39 13.69
N PHE A 154 -4.84 -2.41 14.12
CA PHE A 154 -5.34 -1.20 14.79
C PHE A 154 -6.28 -0.39 13.90
N LEU A 155 -5.93 -0.18 12.64
CA LEU A 155 -6.68 0.62 11.67
C LEU A 155 -7.35 -0.29 10.64
N ASN A 156 -8.69 -0.37 10.63
CA ASN A 156 -9.41 -1.30 9.76
C ASN A 156 -10.64 -0.73 9.04
N ARG A 157 -10.89 0.60 9.13
CA ARG A 157 -12.02 1.25 8.46
C ARG A 157 -11.60 2.55 7.80
N GLN A 158 -12.22 2.85 6.65
CA GLN A 158 -11.95 4.07 5.89
C GLN A 158 -12.32 5.34 6.66
N ASP A 159 -13.50 5.36 7.31
CA ASP A 159 -13.93 6.50 8.13
C ASP A 159 -12.90 6.83 9.22
N HIS A 160 -12.43 5.82 9.96
CA HIS A 160 -11.40 6.02 10.99
C HIS A 160 -10.09 6.58 10.42
N ALA A 161 -9.65 6.10 9.24
CA ALA A 161 -8.43 6.61 8.62
C ALA A 161 -8.57 8.10 8.26
N HIS A 162 -9.71 8.49 7.71
CA HIS A 162 -9.98 9.87 7.33
C HIS A 162 -10.12 10.80 8.55
N ASP A 163 -10.70 10.33 9.65
CA ASP A 163 -10.77 11.06 10.92
C ASP A 163 -9.36 11.27 11.51
N ILE A 164 -8.52 10.24 11.49
CA ILE A 164 -7.12 10.31 11.95
C ILE A 164 -6.34 11.35 11.15
N ILE A 165 -6.46 11.34 9.82
CA ILE A 165 -5.78 12.34 8.97
C ILE A 165 -6.22 13.76 9.31
N GLN A 166 -7.50 13.98 9.60
CA GLN A 166 -8.00 15.28 10.02
C GLN A 166 -7.44 15.70 11.38
N ASP A 167 -7.39 14.80 12.36
CA ASP A 167 -6.86 15.09 13.69
C ASP A 167 -5.34 15.33 13.68
N VAL A 168 -4.59 14.57 12.88
CA VAL A 168 -3.16 14.80 12.69
C VAL A 168 -2.89 16.14 12.01
N GLY A 169 -3.69 16.51 11.01
CA GLY A 169 -3.66 17.80 10.33
C GLY A 169 -2.44 18.02 9.41
N ALA A 170 -1.69 16.96 9.07
CA ALA A 170 -0.53 17.06 8.18
C ALA A 170 -0.94 16.88 6.70
N PRO A 171 -0.57 17.81 5.80
CA PRO A 171 -1.03 17.79 4.41
C PRO A 171 -0.44 16.62 3.60
N ASN A 172 0.73 16.12 4.00
CA ASN A 172 1.42 15.00 3.40
C ASN A 172 1.10 13.63 4.02
N LEU A 173 0.14 13.56 4.97
CA LEU A 173 -0.42 12.30 5.47
C LEU A 173 -1.70 11.99 4.71
N LYS A 174 -1.74 10.82 4.03
CA LYS A 174 -2.86 10.41 3.17
C LYS A 174 -3.34 9.01 3.51
N VAL A 175 -4.46 8.60 2.94
CA VAL A 175 -4.97 7.23 3.00
C VAL A 175 -4.47 6.43 1.80
N LEU A 176 -3.94 5.24 2.07
CA LEU A 176 -3.87 4.14 1.11
C LEU A 176 -5.22 3.43 1.14
N MET A 177 -5.99 3.54 0.06
CA MET A 177 -7.29 2.90 -0.05
C MET A 177 -7.16 1.60 -0.85
N ASP A 178 -6.90 0.48 -0.17
CA ASP A 178 -7.01 -0.84 -0.78
C ASP A 178 -8.48 -1.24 -0.89
N LEU A 179 -8.95 -1.41 -2.13
CA LEU A 179 -10.36 -1.75 -2.42
C LEU A 179 -10.73 -3.17 -1.96
N TYR A 180 -9.74 -4.08 -1.89
CA TYR A 180 -9.92 -5.41 -1.33
C TYR A 180 -10.23 -5.33 0.18
N HIS A 181 -9.39 -4.64 0.95
CA HIS A 181 -9.61 -4.47 2.38
C HIS A 181 -10.91 -3.71 2.68
N CYS A 182 -11.20 -2.67 1.89
CA CYS A 182 -12.43 -1.89 2.00
C CYS A 182 -13.68 -2.77 1.77
N GLN A 183 -13.67 -3.63 0.73
CA GLN A 183 -14.79 -4.52 0.46
C GLN A 183 -15.02 -5.52 1.57
N VAL A 184 -13.94 -6.14 2.09
CA VAL A 184 -14.04 -7.15 3.16
C VAL A 184 -14.65 -6.59 4.45
N VAL A 185 -14.34 -5.34 4.80
CA VAL A 185 -14.76 -4.75 6.09
C VAL A 185 -16.06 -3.98 5.97
N GLU A 186 -16.23 -3.21 4.90
CA GLU A 186 -17.26 -2.19 4.84
C GLU A 186 -18.19 -2.32 3.64
N GLY A 187 -17.67 -2.81 2.50
CA GLY A 187 -18.41 -2.80 1.23
C GLY A 187 -18.66 -1.40 0.68
N ASP A 188 -19.61 -1.29 -0.25
CA ASP A 188 -20.03 -0.04 -0.90
C ASP A 188 -18.87 0.79 -1.49
N VAL A 189 -17.88 0.07 -2.07
CA VAL A 189 -16.60 0.60 -2.51
C VAL A 189 -16.75 1.78 -3.48
N ALA A 190 -17.69 1.69 -4.43
CA ALA A 190 -17.90 2.75 -5.41
C ALA A 190 -18.37 4.07 -4.76
N MET A 191 -19.23 4.00 -3.75
CA MET A 191 -19.69 5.20 -3.03
C MET A 191 -18.58 5.77 -2.14
N LYS A 192 -17.74 4.90 -1.53
CA LYS A 192 -16.58 5.35 -0.78
C LYS A 192 -15.54 6.06 -1.66
N LEU A 193 -15.27 5.54 -2.87
CA LEU A 193 -14.44 6.24 -3.85
C LEU A 193 -15.00 7.64 -4.17
N ARG A 194 -16.31 7.74 -4.45
CA ARG A 194 -16.98 9.03 -4.71
C ARG A 194 -16.94 9.98 -3.51
N HIS A 195 -16.95 9.43 -2.31
CA HIS A 195 -16.91 10.23 -1.08
C HIS A 195 -15.50 10.73 -0.76
N TYR A 196 -14.50 9.86 -0.83
CA TYR A 196 -13.17 10.16 -0.32
C TYR A 196 -12.20 10.73 -1.36
N LEU A 197 -12.23 10.31 -2.64
CA LEU A 197 -11.31 10.83 -3.66
C LEU A 197 -11.38 12.35 -3.84
N PRO A 198 -12.58 12.98 -3.90
CA PRO A 198 -12.68 14.45 -4.03
C PRO A 198 -12.13 15.23 -2.85
N THR A 199 -11.90 14.58 -1.70
CA THR A 199 -11.29 15.24 -0.53
C THR A 199 -9.79 15.51 -0.69
N GLY A 200 -9.13 14.88 -1.69
CA GLY A 200 -7.68 14.93 -1.88
C GLY A 200 -6.87 14.18 -0.81
N ARG A 201 -7.54 13.40 0.05
CA ARG A 201 -6.90 12.65 1.15
C ARG A 201 -6.49 11.23 0.80
N VAL A 202 -6.91 10.70 -0.33
CA VAL A 202 -6.47 9.39 -0.83
C VAL A 202 -5.21 9.60 -1.67
N GLY A 203 -4.08 9.05 -1.20
CA GLY A 203 -2.77 9.19 -1.86
C GLY A 203 -2.41 8.03 -2.78
N HIS A 204 -3.01 6.87 -2.55
CA HIS A 204 -2.77 5.66 -3.35
C HIS A 204 -3.98 4.72 -3.29
N ILE A 205 -4.15 3.89 -4.33
CA ILE A 205 -5.19 2.87 -4.40
C ILE A 205 -4.53 1.52 -4.65
N GLN A 206 -5.07 0.46 -4.03
CA GLN A 206 -4.69 -0.92 -4.32
C GLN A 206 -5.90 -1.78 -4.66
N ILE A 207 -5.66 -2.88 -5.39
CA ILE A 207 -6.70 -3.78 -5.89
C ILE A 207 -6.32 -5.24 -5.75
N ALA A 208 -7.32 -6.07 -5.42
CA ALA A 208 -7.29 -7.52 -5.50
C ALA A 208 -8.70 -8.09 -5.64
N GLY A 209 -8.85 -9.30 -6.16
CA GLY A 209 -10.11 -10.03 -6.17
C GLY A 209 -10.56 -10.42 -4.75
N VAL A 210 -11.84 -10.26 -4.45
CA VAL A 210 -12.44 -10.58 -3.15
C VAL A 210 -13.30 -11.84 -3.33
N PRO A 211 -13.21 -12.85 -2.45
CA PRO A 211 -12.56 -12.87 -1.13
C PRO A 211 -11.13 -13.42 -1.06
N GLU A 212 -10.60 -14.07 -2.10
CA GLU A 212 -9.34 -14.85 -2.02
C GLU A 212 -8.07 -14.04 -2.24
N ARG A 213 -8.17 -12.73 -2.52
CA ARG A 213 -7.06 -11.83 -2.84
C ARG A 213 -6.27 -12.26 -4.09
N HIS A 214 -6.98 -12.81 -5.09
CA HIS A 214 -6.45 -13.21 -6.40
C HIS A 214 -6.60 -12.11 -7.44
N GLU A 215 -6.53 -12.48 -8.74
CA GLU A 215 -6.68 -11.55 -9.87
C GLU A 215 -7.96 -10.71 -9.74
N PRO A 216 -7.93 -9.39 -10.09
CA PRO A 216 -9.04 -8.47 -9.83
C PRO A 216 -10.34 -8.79 -10.58
N ASP A 217 -10.26 -9.53 -11.69
CA ASP A 217 -11.44 -9.93 -12.47
C ASP A 217 -12.16 -11.19 -11.94
N VAL A 218 -11.72 -11.68 -10.78
CA VAL A 218 -12.33 -12.82 -10.08
C VAL A 218 -12.87 -12.38 -8.74
N GLY A 219 -14.08 -12.82 -8.40
CA GLY A 219 -14.70 -12.55 -7.11
C GLY A 219 -15.85 -11.54 -7.18
N GLU A 220 -16.16 -10.92 -6.05
CA GLU A 220 -17.39 -10.14 -5.88
C GLU A 220 -17.27 -8.65 -6.26
N LEU A 221 -16.08 -8.14 -6.58
CA LEU A 221 -15.88 -6.78 -7.09
C LEU A 221 -15.86 -6.74 -8.62
N TYR A 222 -16.70 -5.89 -9.21
CA TYR A 222 -16.67 -5.66 -10.65
C TYR A 222 -15.73 -4.49 -10.99
N TYR A 223 -14.45 -4.79 -11.13
CA TYR A 223 -13.41 -3.79 -11.37
C TYR A 223 -13.56 -2.92 -12.63
N PRO A 224 -14.09 -3.40 -13.79
CA PRO A 224 -14.35 -2.51 -14.91
C PRO A 224 -15.23 -1.31 -14.56
N TYR A 225 -16.25 -1.50 -13.70
CA TYR A 225 -17.06 -0.39 -13.19
C TYR A 225 -16.27 0.50 -12.23
N LEU A 226 -15.49 -0.07 -11.30
CA LEU A 226 -14.69 0.71 -10.36
C LEU A 226 -13.63 1.56 -11.09
N PHE A 227 -13.01 1.04 -12.16
CA PHE A 227 -12.10 1.81 -13.00
C PHE A 227 -12.81 2.97 -13.70
N SER A 228 -14.05 2.77 -14.17
CA SER A 228 -14.86 3.86 -14.73
C SER A 228 -15.19 4.94 -13.69
N VAL A 229 -15.38 4.55 -12.43
CA VAL A 229 -15.56 5.51 -11.31
C VAL A 229 -14.30 6.31 -11.06
N LEU A 230 -13.12 5.66 -11.04
CA LEU A 230 -11.83 6.34 -10.89
C LEU A 230 -11.58 7.37 -12.01
N ASP A 231 -11.86 6.96 -13.26
CA ASP A 231 -11.75 7.85 -14.43
C ASP A 231 -12.69 9.06 -14.33
N ALA A 232 -13.96 8.82 -13.95
CA ALA A 232 -14.96 9.87 -13.79
C ALA A 232 -14.62 10.86 -12.67
N LEU A 233 -13.89 10.40 -11.64
CA LEU A 233 -13.39 11.24 -10.53
C LEU A 233 -12.04 11.90 -10.84
N GLY A 234 -11.45 11.65 -12.01
CA GLY A 234 -10.18 12.24 -12.40
C GLY A 234 -8.98 11.72 -11.61
N TYR A 235 -9.05 10.49 -11.09
CA TYR A 235 -7.91 9.90 -10.37
C TYR A 235 -6.73 9.68 -11.32
N ALA A 236 -5.64 10.41 -11.09
CA ALA A 236 -4.43 10.37 -11.90
C ALA A 236 -3.26 9.61 -11.22
N GLY A 237 -3.50 9.06 -10.02
CA GLY A 237 -2.49 8.30 -9.29
C GLY A 237 -2.35 6.86 -9.79
N TRP A 238 -1.44 6.13 -9.16
CA TRP A 238 -1.21 4.72 -9.43
C TRP A 238 -2.22 3.83 -8.70
N VAL A 239 -2.55 2.70 -9.34
CA VAL A 239 -3.34 1.61 -8.76
C VAL A 239 -2.42 0.41 -8.59
N GLY A 240 -2.06 0.09 -7.36
CA GLY A 240 -1.20 -1.03 -6.99
C GLY A 240 -1.92 -2.36 -7.18
N CYS A 241 -1.29 -3.28 -7.90
CA CYS A 241 -1.81 -4.63 -8.14
C CYS A 241 -1.38 -5.54 -6.99
N GLU A 242 -2.00 -5.40 -5.82
CA GLU A 242 -1.60 -6.11 -4.59
C GLU A 242 -2.42 -7.39 -4.38
N TYR A 243 -2.26 -8.34 -5.32
CA TYR A 243 -2.94 -9.61 -5.26
C TYR A 243 -1.99 -10.80 -5.43
N ARG A 244 -2.46 -11.99 -5.02
CA ARG A 244 -1.74 -13.26 -5.18
C ARG A 244 -2.15 -13.92 -6.48
N PRO A 245 -1.28 -14.00 -7.50
CA PRO A 245 -1.62 -14.65 -8.75
C PRO A 245 -2.02 -16.12 -8.50
N SER A 246 -3.19 -16.50 -8.92
CA SER A 246 -3.70 -17.88 -8.84
C SER A 246 -3.85 -18.47 -10.24
N ARG A 247 -4.69 -17.85 -11.07
CA ARG A 247 -4.90 -18.25 -12.45
C ARG A 247 -3.63 -18.16 -13.29
N GLY A 248 -2.86 -17.07 -13.10
CA GLY A 248 -1.58 -16.90 -13.77
C GLY A 248 -0.61 -18.02 -13.47
N LEU A 249 -0.45 -18.39 -12.21
CA LEU A 249 0.44 -19.48 -11.79
C LEU A 249 -0.01 -20.84 -12.36
N GLN A 250 -1.31 -21.10 -12.41
CA GLN A 250 -1.87 -22.32 -13.04
C GLN A 250 -1.59 -22.38 -14.55
N ALA A 251 -1.49 -21.22 -15.21
CA ALA A 251 -1.24 -21.10 -16.64
C ALA A 251 0.25 -20.93 -16.99
N GLY A 252 1.17 -21.03 -16.02
CA GLY A 252 2.62 -21.01 -16.24
C GLY A 252 3.36 -19.77 -15.75
N GLY A 253 2.69 -18.85 -15.03
CA GLY A 253 3.30 -17.66 -14.41
C GLY A 253 2.35 -16.48 -14.29
N THR A 254 2.76 -15.47 -13.53
CA THR A 254 1.96 -14.25 -13.30
C THR A 254 1.50 -13.59 -14.61
N SER A 255 2.37 -13.50 -15.61
CA SER A 255 2.10 -12.89 -16.93
C SER A 255 0.83 -13.46 -17.60
N ALA A 256 0.60 -14.76 -17.49
CA ALA A 256 -0.56 -15.43 -18.08
C ALA A 256 -1.90 -15.02 -17.42
N GLY A 257 -1.86 -14.46 -16.21
CA GLY A 257 -3.04 -13.99 -15.47
C GLY A 257 -3.40 -12.52 -15.70
N LEU A 258 -2.61 -11.74 -16.45
CA LEU A 258 -2.75 -10.28 -16.56
C LEU A 258 -3.81 -9.81 -17.58
N GLY A 259 -4.54 -10.72 -18.21
CA GLY A 259 -5.55 -10.39 -19.23
C GLY A 259 -6.73 -9.52 -18.75
N TRP A 260 -6.87 -9.32 -17.45
CA TRP A 260 -7.87 -8.42 -16.86
C TRP A 260 -7.54 -6.93 -17.04
N ARG A 261 -6.28 -6.60 -17.31
CA ARG A 261 -5.88 -5.20 -17.52
C ARG A 261 -6.54 -4.65 -18.78
N PRO A 262 -7.13 -3.44 -18.71
CA PRO A 262 -7.64 -2.79 -19.91
C PRO A 262 -6.53 -2.63 -20.96
N SER A 263 -6.81 -2.97 -22.20
CA SER A 263 -5.86 -2.74 -23.29
C SER A 263 -5.54 -1.25 -23.39
N SER A 264 -4.27 -0.88 -23.41
CA SER A 264 -3.85 0.49 -23.75
C SER A 264 -4.39 0.80 -25.17
N ARG A 265 -5.30 1.77 -25.26
CA ARG A 265 -5.75 2.29 -26.55
C ARG A 265 -4.71 3.16 -27.19
#